data_fe14a2965664392682600c2accd9b09d
#
_entry.id   fe14a2965664392682600c2accd9b09d
#
_cell.length_a   1.000
_cell.length_b   1.000
_cell.length_c   1.000
_cell.angle_alpha   90.00
_cell.angle_beta   90.00
_cell.angle_gamma   90.00
#
_symmetry.space_group_name_H-M   'P 1'
#
loop_
_entity.id
_entity.type
_entity.pdbx_description
1 polymer ?
#
loop_
_entity_poly.entity_id
_entity_poly.type
_entity_poly.pdbx_seq_one_letter_code
_entity_poly.pdbx_strand_id
1 'polypeptide(L)'
;MKSINGKVALITGASSGIGEAFAYKLAEMGAVLVLTARRVDKLQELAIKLNKQYGVKVFVFAVDLIKKEAPQALHRQIINAGLSIDLLINNAGYGKWTNFLDETIEEYDDMLELNINALVKLTYLFIPDMLEKGAGGIINVASTGALQPCPYVGVYCASKSFVLSFSEALYGEYRNKGLTITALCPGNTKTGFQRIAKANTSGMNADLPETVAEAGIKSMLKGKSFKIVGFVNYLTSFIPRFFPRKMVIGIVSNMMYKKVNG
;
A
#
# COMPACT_ATOMS: atom_id res chain seq x y z
N MET A 1 -5.97 -17.33 -5.56
CA MET A 1 -6.34 -16.78 -6.90
C MET A 1 -5.30 -17.21 -7.94
N LYS A 2 -5.69 -17.75 -9.11
CA LYS A 2 -4.73 -18.24 -10.12
C LYS A 2 -4.60 -17.32 -11.35
N SER A 3 -5.57 -16.46 -11.60
CA SER A 3 -5.61 -15.51 -12.73
C SER A 3 -6.22 -14.19 -12.30
N ILE A 4 -5.83 -13.14 -12.97
CA ILE A 4 -6.33 -11.76 -12.79
C ILE A 4 -7.36 -11.40 -13.87
N ASN A 5 -7.30 -12.05 -15.03
CA ASN A 5 -8.21 -11.74 -16.15
C ASN A 5 -9.69 -11.84 -15.73
N GLY A 6 -10.46 -10.79 -16.02
CA GLY A 6 -11.85 -10.65 -15.66
C GLY A 6 -12.16 -10.41 -14.17
N LYS A 7 -11.14 -10.33 -13.30
CA LYS A 7 -11.29 -10.04 -11.87
C LYS A 7 -11.48 -8.54 -11.62
N VAL A 8 -12.28 -8.21 -10.60
CA VAL A 8 -12.51 -6.82 -10.19
C VAL A 8 -11.50 -6.42 -9.12
N ALA A 9 -10.66 -5.44 -9.42
CA ALA A 9 -9.60 -4.97 -8.55
C ALA A 9 -9.87 -3.55 -8.04
N LEU A 10 -10.02 -3.38 -6.73
CA LEU A 10 -10.07 -2.07 -6.07
C LEU A 10 -8.66 -1.63 -5.70
N ILE A 11 -8.29 -0.42 -6.12
CA ILE A 11 -6.97 0.18 -5.85
C ILE A 11 -7.17 1.50 -5.14
N THR A 12 -6.67 1.61 -3.90
CA THR A 12 -6.67 2.86 -3.15
C THR A 12 -5.40 3.67 -3.43
N GLY A 13 -5.52 5.02 -3.47
CA GLY A 13 -4.39 5.88 -3.83
C GLY A 13 -3.96 5.72 -5.29
N ALA A 14 -4.89 5.38 -6.19
CA ALA A 14 -4.61 5.04 -7.59
C ALA A 14 -4.15 6.22 -8.46
N SER A 15 -4.28 7.47 -8.00
CA SER A 15 -4.03 8.66 -8.82
C SER A 15 -2.56 8.99 -9.05
N SER A 16 -1.61 8.23 -8.52
CA SER A 16 -0.16 8.41 -8.74
C SER A 16 0.68 7.28 -8.17
N GLY A 17 1.94 7.18 -8.64
CA GLY A 17 2.97 6.36 -8.05
C GLY A 17 2.67 4.86 -8.08
N ILE A 18 2.85 4.17 -6.94
CA ILE A 18 2.66 2.72 -6.85
C ILE A 18 1.21 2.32 -7.17
N GLY A 19 0.21 3.11 -6.72
CA GLY A 19 -1.20 2.83 -7.01
C GLY A 19 -1.54 2.94 -8.50
N GLU A 20 -1.00 3.94 -9.20
CA GLU A 20 -1.12 4.09 -10.64
C GLU A 20 -0.42 2.93 -11.37
N ALA A 21 0.78 2.54 -10.93
CA ALA A 21 1.49 1.40 -11.48
C ALA A 21 0.74 0.06 -11.29
N PHE A 22 0.08 -0.13 -10.15
CA PHE A 22 -0.85 -1.26 -9.98
C PHE A 22 -1.99 -1.23 -10.99
N ALA A 23 -2.58 -0.05 -11.25
CA ALA A 23 -3.68 0.09 -12.20
C ALA A 23 -3.23 -0.32 -13.62
N TYR A 24 -2.06 0.14 -14.07
CA TYR A 24 -1.50 -0.28 -15.37
C TYR A 24 -1.23 -1.79 -15.44
N LYS A 25 -0.57 -2.36 -14.41
CA LYS A 25 -0.23 -3.79 -14.41
C LYS A 25 -1.47 -4.70 -14.36
N LEU A 26 -2.48 -4.32 -13.60
CA LEU A 26 -3.71 -5.09 -13.53
C LEU A 26 -4.58 -4.93 -14.79
N ALA A 27 -4.57 -3.75 -15.43
CA ALA A 27 -5.20 -3.54 -16.74
C ALA A 27 -4.55 -4.39 -17.82
N GLU A 28 -3.22 -4.44 -17.89
CA GLU A 28 -2.44 -5.30 -18.79
C GLU A 28 -2.81 -6.78 -18.63
N MET A 29 -3.19 -7.20 -17.41
CA MET A 29 -3.64 -8.56 -17.10
C MET A 29 -5.15 -8.79 -17.29
N GLY A 30 -5.88 -7.81 -17.85
CA GLY A 30 -7.31 -7.93 -18.16
C GLY A 30 -8.26 -7.76 -16.98
N ALA A 31 -7.84 -7.10 -15.89
CA ALA A 31 -8.72 -6.82 -14.75
C ALA A 31 -9.74 -5.73 -15.08
N VAL A 32 -10.92 -5.82 -14.48
CA VAL A 32 -11.83 -4.70 -14.30
C VAL A 32 -11.33 -3.88 -13.11
N LEU A 33 -11.19 -2.56 -13.29
CA LEU A 33 -10.56 -1.71 -12.28
C LEU A 33 -11.58 -0.82 -11.56
N VAL A 34 -11.40 -0.70 -10.27
CA VAL A 34 -12.07 0.26 -9.39
C VAL A 34 -10.99 1.14 -8.78
N LEU A 35 -10.92 2.39 -9.23
CA LEU A 35 -9.88 3.33 -8.83
C LEU A 35 -10.42 4.33 -7.80
N THR A 36 -9.75 4.47 -6.66
CA THR A 36 -10.12 5.49 -5.67
C THR A 36 -8.92 6.31 -5.20
N ALA A 37 -9.13 7.62 -5.13
CA ALA A 37 -8.25 8.64 -4.55
C ALA A 37 -9.03 9.97 -4.43
N ARG A 38 -8.39 11.02 -3.89
CA ARG A 38 -8.99 12.35 -3.73
C ARG A 38 -9.12 13.14 -5.05
N ARG A 39 -8.15 12.98 -5.97
CA ARG A 39 -8.05 13.76 -7.21
C ARG A 39 -8.86 13.10 -8.32
N VAL A 40 -10.10 13.56 -8.51
CA VAL A 40 -11.02 12.98 -9.50
C VAL A 40 -10.50 13.16 -10.92
N ASP A 41 -9.94 14.32 -11.25
CA ASP A 41 -9.34 14.63 -12.54
C ASP A 41 -8.26 13.61 -12.95
N LYS A 42 -7.33 13.31 -12.02
CA LYS A 42 -6.28 12.32 -12.26
C LYS A 42 -6.80 10.89 -12.41
N LEU A 43 -7.84 10.53 -11.66
CA LEU A 43 -8.46 9.22 -11.79
C LEU A 43 -9.17 9.06 -13.14
N GLN A 44 -9.85 10.10 -13.61
CA GLN A 44 -10.55 10.09 -14.90
C GLN A 44 -9.56 10.03 -16.07
N GLU A 45 -8.48 10.84 -16.04
CA GLU A 45 -7.41 10.78 -17.01
C GLU A 45 -6.80 9.35 -17.09
N LEU A 46 -6.53 8.75 -15.93
CA LEU A 46 -6.00 7.40 -15.85
C LEU A 46 -7.00 6.36 -16.40
N ALA A 47 -8.28 6.48 -16.06
CA ALA A 47 -9.33 5.58 -16.53
C ALA A 47 -9.44 5.60 -18.07
N ILE A 48 -9.41 6.79 -18.68
CA ILE A 48 -9.44 6.95 -20.15
C ILE A 48 -8.22 6.29 -20.79
N LYS A 49 -7.02 6.51 -20.23
CA LYS A 49 -5.78 5.91 -20.74
C LYS A 49 -5.81 4.39 -20.69
N LEU A 50 -6.23 3.82 -19.54
CA LEU A 50 -6.28 2.38 -19.33
C LEU A 50 -7.33 1.70 -20.24
N ASN A 51 -8.52 2.32 -20.38
CA ASN A 51 -9.53 1.83 -21.29
C ASN A 51 -9.04 1.86 -22.75
N LYS A 52 -8.45 2.99 -23.19
CA LYS A 52 -7.91 3.14 -24.57
C LYS A 52 -6.79 2.13 -24.86
N GLN A 53 -5.90 1.88 -23.90
CA GLN A 53 -4.71 1.07 -24.12
C GLN A 53 -4.97 -0.43 -24.00
N TYR A 54 -5.86 -0.83 -23.06
CA TYR A 54 -6.05 -2.25 -22.72
C TYR A 54 -7.49 -2.76 -22.93
N GLY A 55 -8.44 -1.87 -23.29
CA GLY A 55 -9.85 -2.24 -23.48
C GLY A 55 -10.59 -2.66 -22.21
N VAL A 56 -10.04 -2.40 -21.03
CA VAL A 56 -10.61 -2.81 -19.75
C VAL A 56 -11.65 -1.81 -19.24
N LYS A 57 -12.64 -2.30 -18.49
CA LYS A 57 -13.60 -1.44 -17.78
C LYS A 57 -12.93 -0.81 -16.56
N VAL A 58 -13.12 0.50 -16.37
CA VAL A 58 -12.57 1.24 -15.24
C VAL A 58 -13.67 2.08 -14.58
N PHE A 59 -13.87 1.89 -13.30
CA PHE A 59 -14.79 2.66 -12.46
C PHE A 59 -13.97 3.60 -11.56
N VAL A 60 -14.45 4.83 -11.39
CA VAL A 60 -13.79 5.86 -10.59
C VAL A 60 -14.68 6.29 -9.45
N PHE A 61 -14.17 6.23 -8.23
CA PHE A 61 -14.81 6.74 -7.02
C PHE A 61 -13.85 7.70 -6.32
N ALA A 62 -14.12 9.02 -6.43
CA ALA A 62 -13.30 10.03 -5.76
C ALA A 62 -13.67 10.11 -4.28
N VAL A 63 -12.78 9.60 -3.41
CA VAL A 63 -13.02 9.51 -1.97
C VAL A 63 -11.77 9.93 -1.21
N ASP A 64 -11.95 10.73 -0.15
CA ASP A 64 -10.91 11.03 0.83
C ASP A 64 -10.99 10.05 1.99
N LEU A 65 -10.10 9.06 1.99
CA LEU A 65 -10.07 7.98 2.97
C LEU A 65 -9.58 8.40 4.37
N ILE A 66 -9.16 9.66 4.58
CA ILE A 66 -8.90 10.22 5.91
C ILE A 66 -10.23 10.42 6.68
N LYS A 67 -11.33 10.65 5.99
CA LYS A 67 -12.63 10.80 6.61
C LYS A 67 -13.12 9.47 7.18
N LYS A 68 -13.45 9.43 8.48
CA LYS A 68 -13.78 8.20 9.24
C LYS A 68 -14.83 7.30 8.57
N GLU A 69 -15.85 7.90 7.92
CA GLU A 69 -16.94 7.17 7.28
C GLU A 69 -16.70 6.86 5.79
N ALA A 70 -15.57 7.32 5.25
CA ALA A 70 -15.27 7.19 3.84
C ALA A 70 -15.10 5.74 3.37
N PRO A 71 -14.46 4.82 4.12
CA PRO A 71 -14.37 3.41 3.73
C PRO A 71 -15.75 2.75 3.58
N GLN A 72 -16.67 3.01 4.50
CA GLN A 72 -18.04 2.47 4.44
C GLN A 72 -18.85 3.10 3.29
N ALA A 73 -18.67 4.40 3.06
CA ALA A 73 -19.31 5.08 1.93
C ALA A 73 -18.81 4.54 0.59
N LEU A 74 -17.50 4.35 0.45
CA LEU A 74 -16.89 3.74 -0.74
C LEU A 74 -17.42 2.30 -0.97
N HIS A 75 -17.47 1.50 0.07
CA HIS A 75 -18.02 0.14 -0.03
C HIS A 75 -19.46 0.16 -0.54
N ARG A 76 -20.34 0.99 0.06
CA ARG A 76 -21.73 1.12 -0.40
C ARG A 76 -21.82 1.57 -1.87
N GLN A 77 -21.01 2.52 -2.31
CA GLN A 77 -20.98 2.98 -3.70
C GLN A 77 -20.59 1.86 -4.67
N ILE A 78 -19.59 1.04 -4.30
CA ILE A 78 -19.14 -0.11 -5.10
C ILE A 78 -20.24 -1.16 -5.22
N ILE A 79 -20.88 -1.54 -4.10
CA ILE A 79 -22.00 -2.51 -4.10
C ILE A 79 -23.19 -1.98 -4.91
N ASN A 80 -23.57 -0.71 -4.75
CA ASN A 80 -24.67 -0.09 -5.51
C ASN A 80 -24.37 -0.01 -7.02
N ALA A 81 -23.09 0.01 -7.42
CA ALA A 81 -22.68 -0.10 -8.82
C ALA A 81 -22.70 -1.55 -9.35
N GLY A 82 -23.15 -2.52 -8.56
CA GLY A 82 -23.20 -3.94 -8.93
C GLY A 82 -21.83 -4.61 -9.00
N LEU A 83 -20.82 -4.05 -8.33
CA LEU A 83 -19.46 -4.55 -8.36
C LEU A 83 -19.16 -5.39 -7.10
N SER A 84 -18.55 -6.56 -7.31
CA SER A 84 -18.04 -7.42 -6.23
C SER A 84 -16.53 -7.55 -6.38
N ILE A 85 -15.78 -7.10 -5.38
CA ILE A 85 -14.32 -7.01 -5.41
C ILE A 85 -13.68 -8.39 -5.23
N ASP A 86 -12.76 -8.75 -6.13
CA ASP A 86 -11.96 -9.97 -6.05
C ASP A 86 -10.55 -9.70 -5.53
N LEU A 87 -10.04 -8.47 -5.77
CA LEU A 87 -8.70 -8.04 -5.40
C LEU A 87 -8.74 -6.65 -4.77
N LEU A 88 -8.21 -6.52 -3.55
CA LEU A 88 -8.08 -5.25 -2.84
C LEU A 88 -6.61 -4.85 -2.75
N ILE A 89 -6.25 -3.68 -3.29
CA ILE A 89 -4.94 -3.07 -3.14
C ILE A 89 -5.05 -1.89 -2.18
N ASN A 90 -4.74 -2.10 -0.92
CA ASN A 90 -4.61 -1.06 0.09
C ASN A 90 -3.25 -0.38 -0.07
N ASN A 91 -3.20 0.62 -0.96
CA ASN A 91 -1.98 1.36 -1.28
C ASN A 91 -2.01 2.81 -0.78
N ALA A 92 -3.19 3.41 -0.58
CA ALA A 92 -3.28 4.78 -0.06
C ALA A 92 -2.51 4.93 1.25
N GLY A 93 -1.69 5.97 1.33
CA GLY A 93 -0.89 6.26 2.51
C GLY A 93 0.17 7.30 2.24
N TYR A 94 0.64 7.95 3.28
CA TYR A 94 1.75 8.89 3.22
C TYR A 94 2.59 8.83 4.51
N GLY A 95 3.70 9.57 4.52
CA GLY A 95 4.59 9.66 5.68
C GLY A 95 5.16 11.06 5.82
N LYS A 96 5.83 11.30 6.95
CA LYS A 96 6.58 12.53 7.25
C LYS A 96 7.97 12.15 7.78
N TRP A 97 8.97 12.85 7.26
CA TRP A 97 10.35 12.81 7.73
C TRP A 97 10.64 14.12 8.46
N THR A 98 10.59 14.09 9.78
CA THR A 98 10.61 15.29 10.61
C THR A 98 11.01 14.93 12.05
N ASN A 99 11.50 15.89 12.83
CA ASN A 99 11.54 15.72 14.28
C ASN A 99 10.09 15.56 14.79
N PHE A 100 9.91 14.74 15.81
CA PHE A 100 8.56 14.36 16.24
C PHE A 100 7.67 15.56 16.63
N LEU A 101 8.23 16.57 17.27
CA LEU A 101 7.49 17.76 17.71
C LEU A 101 7.40 18.87 16.66
N ASP A 102 8.03 18.73 15.48
CA ASP A 102 7.98 19.72 14.39
C ASP A 102 6.79 19.50 13.45
N GLU A 103 6.04 18.43 13.64
CA GLU A 103 4.78 18.20 12.93
C GLU A 103 3.58 18.30 13.89
N THR A 104 2.39 18.61 13.38
CA THR A 104 1.18 18.76 14.19
C THR A 104 0.57 17.41 14.55
N ILE A 105 -0.20 17.38 15.65
CA ILE A 105 -0.90 16.15 16.06
C ILE A 105 -2.00 15.78 15.04
N GLU A 106 -2.65 16.76 14.45
CA GLU A 106 -3.68 16.56 13.43
C GLU A 106 -3.10 15.86 12.18
N GLU A 107 -1.88 16.24 11.77
CA GLU A 107 -1.20 15.58 10.65
C GLU A 107 -0.84 14.13 10.97
N TYR A 108 -0.47 13.84 12.22
CA TYR A 108 -0.26 12.45 12.67
C TYR A 108 -1.56 11.66 12.75
N ASP A 109 -2.66 12.27 13.23
CA ASP A 109 -3.98 11.64 13.27
C ASP A 109 -4.47 11.31 11.86
N ASP A 110 -4.34 12.23 10.91
CA ASP A 110 -4.68 12.01 9.50
C ASP A 110 -3.84 10.89 8.88
N MET A 111 -2.54 10.84 9.20
CA MET A 111 -1.65 9.78 8.75
C MET A 111 -2.08 8.41 9.29
N LEU A 112 -2.42 8.31 10.57
CA LEU A 112 -2.86 7.08 11.21
C LEU A 112 -4.24 6.66 10.68
N GLU A 113 -5.17 7.61 10.50
CA GLU A 113 -6.49 7.30 9.92
C GLU A 113 -6.35 6.72 8.51
N LEU A 114 -5.51 7.32 7.66
CA LEU A 114 -5.29 6.81 6.30
C LEU A 114 -4.50 5.50 6.26
N ASN A 115 -3.35 5.44 6.95
CA ASN A 115 -2.42 4.32 6.84
C ASN A 115 -2.89 3.07 7.57
N ILE A 116 -3.71 3.21 8.63
CA ILE A 116 -4.16 2.12 9.51
C ILE A 116 -5.67 1.96 9.43
N ASN A 117 -6.44 2.94 9.91
CA ASN A 117 -7.87 2.77 10.13
C ASN A 117 -8.63 2.52 8.82
N ALA A 118 -8.36 3.30 7.77
CA ALA A 118 -8.97 3.11 6.47
C ALA A 118 -8.63 1.73 5.87
N LEU A 119 -7.37 1.30 5.98
CA LEU A 119 -6.93 -0.02 5.52
C LEU A 119 -7.65 -1.15 6.25
N VAL A 120 -7.74 -1.08 7.58
CA VAL A 120 -8.44 -2.09 8.41
C VAL A 120 -9.92 -2.14 8.03
N LYS A 121 -10.59 -0.97 7.95
CA LYS A 121 -12.01 -0.88 7.60
C LYS A 121 -12.29 -1.46 6.20
N LEU A 122 -11.51 -1.10 5.18
CA LEU A 122 -11.67 -1.65 3.83
C LEU A 122 -11.44 -3.16 3.81
N THR A 123 -10.39 -3.63 4.48
CA THR A 123 -10.10 -5.06 4.60
C THR A 123 -11.27 -5.80 5.24
N TYR A 124 -11.81 -5.28 6.35
CA TYR A 124 -12.98 -5.87 7.03
C TYR A 124 -14.23 -5.91 6.15
N LEU A 125 -14.48 -4.86 5.38
CA LEU A 125 -15.68 -4.75 4.54
C LEU A 125 -15.64 -5.67 3.31
N PHE A 126 -14.47 -5.96 2.73
CA PHE A 126 -14.37 -6.76 1.51
C PHE A 126 -14.01 -8.24 1.73
N ILE A 127 -13.51 -8.64 2.90
CA ILE A 127 -13.22 -10.05 3.21
C ILE A 127 -14.47 -10.94 3.14
N PRO A 128 -15.66 -10.57 3.66
CA PRO A 128 -16.83 -11.43 3.62
C PRO A 128 -17.20 -11.93 2.22
N ASP A 129 -17.27 -11.02 1.25
CA ASP A 129 -17.61 -11.38 -0.15
C ASP A 129 -16.55 -12.30 -0.78
N MET A 130 -15.27 -12.07 -0.45
CA MET A 130 -14.19 -12.93 -0.92
C MET A 130 -14.26 -14.33 -0.31
N LEU A 131 -14.66 -14.45 0.95
CA LEU A 131 -14.85 -15.73 1.64
C LEU A 131 -16.04 -16.50 1.04
N GLU A 132 -17.15 -15.82 0.77
CA GLU A 132 -18.32 -16.42 0.12
C GLU A 132 -17.96 -17.00 -1.25
N LYS A 133 -17.13 -16.29 -2.03
CA LYS A 133 -16.60 -16.79 -3.31
C LYS A 133 -15.56 -17.90 -3.15
N GLY A 134 -15.04 -18.15 -1.96
CA GLY A 134 -13.91 -19.06 -1.71
C GLY A 134 -12.62 -18.65 -2.42
N ALA A 135 -12.50 -17.40 -2.86
CA ALA A 135 -11.33 -16.88 -3.58
C ALA A 135 -11.22 -15.37 -3.44
N GLY A 136 -10.03 -14.87 -3.10
CA GLY A 136 -9.75 -13.43 -3.02
C GLY A 136 -8.28 -13.13 -2.84
N GLY A 137 -7.91 -11.89 -3.13
CA GLY A 137 -6.55 -11.38 -2.94
C GLY A 137 -6.53 -10.02 -2.28
N ILE A 138 -5.64 -9.82 -1.31
CA ILE A 138 -5.41 -8.52 -0.68
C ILE A 138 -3.91 -8.23 -0.70
N ILE A 139 -3.54 -7.06 -1.22
CA ILE A 139 -2.19 -6.54 -1.11
C ILE A 139 -2.23 -5.29 -0.24
N ASN A 140 -1.59 -5.35 0.93
CA ASN A 140 -1.42 -4.22 1.82
C ASN A 140 -0.01 -3.63 1.64
N VAL A 141 0.07 -2.37 1.19
CA VAL A 141 1.35 -1.71 0.96
C VAL A 141 1.92 -1.20 2.28
N ALA A 142 2.86 -1.96 2.82
CA ALA A 142 3.68 -1.62 3.98
C ALA A 142 4.91 -0.77 3.55
N SER A 143 6.08 -1.06 4.07
CA SER A 143 7.36 -0.42 3.74
C SER A 143 8.52 -1.25 4.30
N THR A 144 9.74 -1.11 3.79
CA THR A 144 10.95 -1.57 4.48
C THR A 144 11.14 -0.91 5.84
N GLY A 145 10.60 0.31 6.04
CA GLY A 145 10.53 0.98 7.34
C GLY A 145 9.69 0.25 8.40
N ALA A 146 8.88 -0.73 8.00
CA ALA A 146 8.13 -1.60 8.92
C ALA A 146 9.01 -2.57 9.71
N LEU A 147 10.26 -2.80 9.28
CA LEU A 147 11.10 -3.91 9.75
C LEU A 147 12.00 -3.52 10.93
N GLN A 148 12.08 -2.21 11.25
CA GLN A 148 12.95 -1.68 12.30
C GLN A 148 12.45 -0.34 12.84
N PRO A 149 12.85 0.09 14.04
CA PRO A 149 12.61 1.44 14.50
C PRO A 149 13.28 2.47 13.60
N CYS A 150 12.57 3.53 13.22
CA CYS A 150 13.09 4.60 12.38
C CYS A 150 12.91 5.97 13.09
N PRO A 151 13.91 6.44 13.89
CA PRO A 151 13.90 7.80 14.40
C PRO A 151 13.68 8.82 13.28
N TYR A 152 13.02 9.94 13.58
CA TYR A 152 12.64 11.02 12.64
C TYR A 152 11.57 10.62 11.58
N VAL A 153 11.13 9.35 11.58
CA VAL A 153 10.05 8.83 10.73
C VAL A 153 9.13 7.92 11.55
N GLY A 154 9.11 8.13 12.87
CA GLY A 154 8.56 7.19 13.85
C GLY A 154 7.11 6.79 13.61
N VAL A 155 6.21 7.78 13.48
CA VAL A 155 4.76 7.52 13.30
C VAL A 155 4.49 6.76 12.00
N TYR A 156 5.13 7.17 10.88
CA TYR A 156 4.99 6.46 9.61
C TYR A 156 5.49 5.02 9.70
N CYS A 157 6.72 4.80 10.19
CA CYS A 157 7.28 3.45 10.26
C CYS A 157 6.50 2.55 11.23
N ALA A 158 6.00 3.10 12.35
CA ALA A 158 5.11 2.37 13.25
C ALA A 158 3.79 2.00 12.57
N SER A 159 3.18 2.91 11.78
CA SER A 159 1.99 2.59 10.99
C SER A 159 2.25 1.46 9.99
N LYS A 160 3.42 1.44 9.35
CA LYS A 160 3.78 0.39 8.38
C LYS A 160 4.17 -0.93 9.05
N SER A 161 4.68 -0.90 10.29
CA SER A 161 4.88 -2.10 11.12
C SER A 161 3.54 -2.73 11.52
N PHE A 162 2.54 -1.90 11.85
CA PHE A 162 1.17 -2.36 12.05
C PHE A 162 0.64 -3.08 10.79
N VAL A 163 0.76 -2.45 9.61
CA VAL A 163 0.29 -3.01 8.34
C VAL A 163 0.96 -4.36 8.04
N LEU A 164 2.26 -4.48 8.27
CA LEU A 164 2.99 -5.74 8.08
C LEU A 164 2.44 -6.83 9.00
N SER A 165 2.42 -6.59 10.32
CA SER A 165 1.98 -7.57 11.32
C SER A 165 0.50 -7.96 11.12
N PHE A 166 -0.37 -6.98 10.85
CA PHE A 166 -1.79 -7.20 10.56
C PHE A 166 -1.99 -8.10 9.34
N SER A 167 -1.25 -7.83 8.26
CA SER A 167 -1.34 -8.62 7.02
C SER A 167 -0.91 -10.07 7.21
N GLU A 168 0.17 -10.29 7.95
CA GLU A 168 0.67 -11.64 8.25
C GLU A 168 -0.29 -12.42 9.16
N ALA A 169 -0.90 -11.76 10.15
CA ALA A 169 -1.93 -12.34 11.01
C ALA A 169 -3.14 -12.80 10.17
N LEU A 170 -3.69 -11.91 9.34
CA LEU A 170 -4.82 -12.26 8.47
C LEU A 170 -4.47 -13.33 7.43
N TYR A 171 -3.23 -13.33 6.90
CA TYR A 171 -2.77 -14.43 6.05
C TYR A 171 -2.87 -15.77 6.78
N GLY A 172 -2.43 -15.82 8.06
CA GLY A 172 -2.55 -17.02 8.89
C GLY A 172 -4.00 -17.50 9.05
N GLU A 173 -4.95 -16.57 9.26
CA GLU A 173 -6.37 -16.87 9.47
C GLU A 173 -7.11 -17.33 8.19
N TYR A 174 -6.72 -16.82 7.02
CA TYR A 174 -7.53 -16.95 5.80
C TYR A 174 -6.87 -17.74 4.66
N ARG A 175 -5.57 -18.08 4.71
CA ARG A 175 -4.89 -18.83 3.64
C ARG A 175 -5.55 -20.16 3.27
N ASN A 176 -6.12 -20.85 4.26
CA ASN A 176 -6.81 -22.13 4.06
C ASN A 176 -8.30 -21.96 3.67
N LYS A 177 -8.77 -20.70 3.57
CA LYS A 177 -10.14 -20.34 3.19
C LYS A 177 -10.22 -19.69 1.80
N GLY A 178 -9.17 -19.88 0.98
CA GLY A 178 -9.13 -19.40 -0.40
C GLY A 178 -8.62 -17.95 -0.57
N LEU A 179 -8.24 -17.26 0.50
CA LEU A 179 -7.73 -15.88 0.43
C LEU A 179 -6.21 -15.84 0.52
N THR A 180 -5.60 -14.97 -0.27
CA THR A 180 -4.19 -14.61 -0.14
C THR A 180 -4.08 -13.17 0.31
N ILE A 181 -3.46 -12.93 1.47
CA ILE A 181 -3.20 -11.59 2.00
C ILE A 181 -1.70 -11.39 2.05
N THR A 182 -1.21 -10.39 1.32
CA THR A 182 0.21 -10.14 1.11
C THR A 182 0.60 -8.75 1.61
N ALA A 183 1.52 -8.66 2.57
CA ALA A 183 2.20 -7.42 2.90
C ALA A 183 3.29 -7.13 1.85
N LEU A 184 3.18 -6.01 1.16
CA LEU A 184 4.20 -5.55 0.23
C LEU A 184 5.07 -4.51 0.91
N CYS A 185 6.37 -4.75 1.01
CA CYS A 185 7.34 -3.87 1.67
C CYS A 185 8.30 -3.26 0.64
N PRO A 186 7.90 -2.16 -0.06
CA PRO A 186 8.81 -1.43 -0.93
C PRO A 186 9.85 -0.67 -0.10
N GLY A 187 11.03 -0.47 -0.70
CA GLY A 187 12.01 0.52 -0.27
C GLY A 187 11.69 1.91 -0.84
N ASN A 188 12.74 2.75 -0.98
CA ASN A 188 12.60 4.01 -1.68
C ASN A 188 12.12 3.75 -3.11
N THR A 189 11.05 4.43 -3.54
CA THR A 189 10.40 4.24 -4.84
C THR A 189 10.21 5.59 -5.52
N LYS A 190 10.54 5.72 -6.80
CA LYS A 190 10.43 6.96 -7.58
C LYS A 190 8.97 7.39 -7.75
N THR A 191 8.43 8.14 -6.78
CA THR A 191 7.04 8.61 -6.77
C THR A 191 6.94 10.03 -6.24
N GLY A 192 5.73 10.59 -6.18
CA GLY A 192 5.49 11.87 -5.49
C GLY A 192 5.52 11.79 -3.95
N PHE A 193 5.73 10.59 -3.38
CA PHE A 193 5.78 10.37 -1.93
C PHE A 193 6.86 11.22 -1.25
N GLN A 194 8.07 11.29 -1.84
CA GLN A 194 9.20 12.03 -1.27
C GLN A 194 8.86 13.50 -1.02
N ARG A 195 8.15 14.13 -1.97
CA ARG A 195 7.71 15.53 -1.83
C ARG A 195 6.71 15.70 -0.69
N ILE A 196 5.74 14.79 -0.55
CA ILE A 196 4.71 14.85 0.50
C ILE A 196 5.35 14.58 1.86
N ALA A 197 6.27 13.62 1.92
CA ALA A 197 6.98 13.24 3.13
C ALA A 197 8.09 14.23 3.55
N LYS A 198 8.40 15.24 2.71
CA LYS A 198 9.58 16.11 2.87
C LYS A 198 10.89 15.29 2.99
N ALA A 199 10.96 14.16 2.28
CA ALA A 199 12.00 13.16 2.43
C ALA A 199 13.23 13.48 1.57
N ASN A 200 14.37 13.69 2.20
CA ASN A 200 15.66 13.76 1.50
C ASN A 200 16.16 12.33 1.20
N THR A 201 15.90 11.85 0.00
CA THR A 201 16.30 10.51 -0.46
C THR A 201 17.59 10.54 -1.30
N SER A 202 18.36 11.64 -1.29
CA SER A 202 19.63 11.73 -2.01
C SER A 202 20.58 10.60 -1.61
N GLY A 203 21.23 9.97 -2.59
CA GLY A 203 22.13 8.83 -2.38
C GLY A 203 21.43 7.51 -2.02
N MET A 204 20.10 7.44 -2.01
CA MET A 204 19.37 6.19 -1.85
C MET A 204 18.97 5.63 -3.22
N ASN A 205 19.19 4.34 -3.42
CA ASN A 205 18.64 3.64 -4.58
C ASN A 205 17.10 3.70 -4.52
N ALA A 206 16.47 3.85 -5.68
CA ALA A 206 15.03 3.92 -5.79
C ALA A 206 14.52 2.95 -6.85
N ASP A 207 13.57 2.10 -6.46
CA ASP A 207 12.86 1.21 -7.38
C ASP A 207 11.86 2.02 -8.23
N LEU A 208 11.51 1.47 -9.41
CA LEU A 208 10.41 1.99 -10.22
C LEU A 208 9.06 1.52 -9.63
N PRO A 209 8.01 2.34 -9.67
CA PRO A 209 6.67 1.94 -9.20
C PRO A 209 6.15 0.67 -9.86
N GLU A 210 6.45 0.47 -11.15
CA GLU A 210 6.06 -0.70 -11.94
C GLU A 210 6.69 -1.98 -11.40
N THR A 211 7.96 -1.93 -11.02
CA THR A 211 8.67 -3.05 -10.38
C THR A 211 8.04 -3.43 -9.05
N VAL A 212 7.63 -2.42 -8.28
CA VAL A 212 6.96 -2.62 -6.98
C VAL A 212 5.59 -3.28 -7.18
N ALA A 213 4.77 -2.75 -8.09
CA ALA A 213 3.44 -3.29 -8.40
C ALA A 213 3.51 -4.74 -8.90
N GLU A 214 4.41 -5.01 -9.83
CA GLU A 214 4.63 -6.35 -10.38
C GLU A 214 5.07 -7.35 -9.30
N ALA A 215 6.00 -6.95 -8.42
CA ALA A 215 6.45 -7.79 -7.30
C ALA A 215 5.30 -8.12 -6.33
N GLY A 216 4.41 -7.15 -6.05
CA GLY A 216 3.22 -7.34 -5.22
C GLY A 216 2.25 -8.36 -5.84
N ILE A 217 1.85 -8.14 -7.09
CA ILE A 217 0.93 -9.02 -7.82
C ILE A 217 1.50 -10.44 -7.91
N LYS A 218 2.75 -10.60 -8.35
CA LYS A 218 3.41 -11.91 -8.45
C LYS A 218 3.47 -12.63 -7.09
N SER A 219 3.70 -11.90 -5.99
CA SER A 219 3.78 -12.49 -4.66
C SER A 219 2.43 -12.95 -4.15
N MET A 220 1.38 -12.16 -4.36
CA MET A 220 0.00 -12.51 -4.03
C MET A 220 -0.46 -13.75 -4.83
N LEU A 221 -0.20 -13.79 -6.15
CA LEU A 221 -0.54 -14.95 -6.99
C LEU A 221 0.21 -16.23 -6.58
N LYS A 222 1.41 -16.10 -6.01
CA LYS A 222 2.19 -17.22 -5.44
C LYS A 222 1.80 -17.59 -4.00
N GLY A 223 0.77 -16.98 -3.44
CA GLY A 223 0.30 -17.26 -2.08
C GLY A 223 1.27 -16.83 -0.98
N LYS A 224 2.08 -15.79 -1.18
CA LYS A 224 3.06 -15.32 -0.18
C LYS A 224 2.41 -14.36 0.81
N SER A 225 2.75 -14.50 2.11
CA SER A 225 2.27 -13.61 3.17
C SER A 225 2.92 -12.23 3.13
N PHE A 226 4.19 -12.12 2.68
CA PHE A 226 4.87 -10.84 2.53
C PHE A 226 5.89 -10.86 1.39
N LYS A 227 6.28 -9.66 0.92
CA LYS A 227 7.32 -9.45 -0.08
C LYS A 227 8.08 -8.15 0.18
N ILE A 228 9.39 -8.25 0.38
CA ILE A 228 10.31 -7.11 0.34
C ILE A 228 10.76 -6.91 -1.11
N VAL A 229 10.64 -5.69 -1.62
CA VAL A 229 11.03 -5.33 -2.99
C VAL A 229 12.49 -4.93 -3.01
N GLY A 230 13.22 -5.40 -4.03
CA GLY A 230 14.66 -5.15 -4.19
C GLY A 230 15.55 -6.12 -3.41
N PHE A 231 16.57 -6.64 -4.08
CA PHE A 231 17.48 -7.63 -3.47
C PHE A 231 18.30 -7.02 -2.31
N VAL A 232 18.79 -5.80 -2.48
CA VAL A 232 19.53 -5.08 -1.43
C VAL A 232 18.63 -4.84 -0.22
N ASN A 233 17.39 -4.37 -0.42
CA ASN A 233 16.43 -4.17 0.64
C ASN A 233 16.13 -5.49 1.38
N TYR A 234 16.02 -6.59 0.64
CA TYR A 234 15.81 -7.91 1.24
C TYR A 234 16.97 -8.30 2.15
N LEU A 235 18.22 -8.21 1.68
CA LEU A 235 19.40 -8.55 2.50
C LEU A 235 19.53 -7.65 3.72
N THR A 236 19.41 -6.32 3.54
CA THR A 236 19.57 -5.36 4.63
C THR A 236 18.46 -5.46 5.68
N SER A 237 17.28 -5.93 5.31
CA SER A 237 16.16 -6.13 6.24
C SER A 237 16.41 -7.18 7.32
N PHE A 238 17.35 -8.08 7.10
CA PHE A 238 17.73 -9.10 8.11
C PHE A 238 18.75 -8.58 9.11
N ILE A 239 19.54 -7.56 8.76
CA ILE A 239 20.60 -7.03 9.62
C ILE A 239 20.07 -6.68 11.03
N PRO A 240 18.94 -5.97 11.20
CA PRO A 240 18.41 -5.62 12.52
C PRO A 240 18.10 -6.82 13.42
N ARG A 241 17.91 -8.01 12.86
CA ARG A 241 17.59 -9.22 13.63
C ARG A 241 18.81 -9.82 14.36
N PHE A 242 20.03 -9.50 13.91
CA PHE A 242 21.28 -10.02 14.46
C PHE A 242 21.97 -9.06 15.42
N PHE A 243 21.46 -7.84 15.58
CA PHE A 243 22.06 -6.82 16.43
C PHE A 243 21.13 -6.42 17.59
N PRO A 244 21.67 -6.01 18.74
CA PRO A 244 20.89 -5.45 19.83
C PRO A 244 20.05 -4.25 19.35
N ARG A 245 18.78 -4.17 19.76
CA ARG A 245 17.85 -3.12 19.34
C ARG A 245 18.42 -1.70 19.55
N LYS A 246 19.13 -1.45 20.66
CA LYS A 246 19.76 -0.16 20.97
C LYS A 246 20.80 0.23 19.91
N MET A 247 21.58 -0.71 19.42
CA MET A 247 22.57 -0.49 18.37
C MET A 247 21.90 -0.13 17.03
N VAL A 248 20.86 -0.88 16.65
CA VAL A 248 20.07 -0.61 15.44
C VAL A 248 19.47 0.81 15.50
N ILE A 249 18.85 1.17 16.62
CA ILE A 249 18.28 2.51 16.84
C ILE A 249 19.37 3.59 16.65
N GLY A 250 20.56 3.41 17.25
CA GLY A 250 21.65 4.38 17.12
C GLY A 250 22.12 4.58 15.68
N ILE A 251 22.32 3.48 14.94
CA ILE A 251 22.74 3.54 13.52
C ILE A 251 21.68 4.25 12.67
N VAL A 252 20.41 3.83 12.79
CA VAL A 252 19.31 4.42 12.03
C VAL A 252 19.08 5.88 12.42
N SER A 253 19.21 6.22 13.71
CA SER A 253 19.12 7.60 14.19
C SER A 253 20.15 8.52 13.54
N ASN A 254 21.42 8.11 13.54
CA ASN A 254 22.50 8.91 12.92
C ASN A 254 22.30 9.08 11.41
N MET A 255 21.83 8.05 10.73
CA MET A 255 21.52 8.09 9.30
C MET A 255 20.37 9.05 9.00
N MET A 256 19.28 8.94 9.76
CA MET A 256 18.05 9.71 9.52
C MET A 256 18.19 11.17 9.97
N TYR A 257 18.96 11.43 11.05
CA TYR A 257 19.26 12.79 11.49
C TYR A 257 19.84 13.65 10.37
N LYS A 258 20.84 13.12 9.66
CA LYS A 258 21.46 13.81 8.50
C LYS A 258 20.49 14.03 7.33
N LYS A 259 19.45 13.23 7.23
CA LYS A 259 18.44 13.32 6.17
C LYS A 259 17.32 14.32 6.48
N VAL A 260 17.08 14.59 7.75
CA VAL A 260 16.02 15.49 8.21
C VAL A 260 16.55 16.85 8.59
N ASN A 261 17.77 16.93 9.14
CA ASN A 261 18.34 18.17 9.71
C ASN A 261 19.63 18.65 8.99
N GLY A 262 20.12 17.93 8.00
CA GLY A 262 21.29 18.28 7.17
C GLY A 262 20.80 18.60 5.75
#